data_1a52ed8df215bcf4575efb53f50f3e41
#
_entry.id   1a52ed8df215bcf4575efb53f50f3e41
#
_cell.length_a   1.000
_cell.length_b   1.000
_cell.length_c   1.000
_cell.angle_alpha   90.00
_cell.angle_beta   90.00
_cell.angle_gamma   90.00
#
_symmetry.space_group_name_H-M   'P 1'
#
loop_
_entity.id
_entity.type
_entity.pdbx_description
1 polymer ?
#
loop_
_entity_poly.entity_id
_entity_poly.type
_entity_poly.pdbx_seq_one_letter_code
_entity_poly.pdbx_strand_id
1 'polypeptide(L)'
;MEVYDAVVIGAGQAGLSAAYHLKRRGISHVVLDADDAPGGAWQHRWDSLTMHDVHGIAALPDSDSPTDAAGRANVVVPAYFGSYERAHDLAVLRPVRVDRVESVLPEDGQSLLVVHAGDRSWTTRTIVNATGTWTQPYVPHYPGIGTFRGEQLHTAGYPGPDHFRGRRVVVVGGGASAVQLLGEIAPVAADTLWVTRRAPVWRTDDFTPEAGRAAVALVEDRVRRGLPPRSVVSVTGLALREQEREAERLGAYERHPMFTVIEPDGVRMPDGTSWSADTILWATGFRPAIAHLAPLHLRSEQGGIQLDHAGTTAVADPRVQLVGYGPSASTIGANRAGRAAAAGVARRLDQRSRASSA
;
A
#
# COMPACT_ATOMS: atom_id res chain seq x y z
N MET A 1 -11.23 -30.01 -13.17
CA MET A 1 -10.49 -28.86 -12.61
C MET A 1 -11.47 -28.12 -11.69
N GLU A 2 -11.07 -27.85 -10.45
CA GLU A 2 -11.93 -27.09 -9.52
C GLU A 2 -12.03 -25.64 -9.97
N VAL A 3 -13.25 -25.08 -10.00
CA VAL A 3 -13.50 -23.68 -10.37
C VAL A 3 -14.02 -22.95 -9.15
N TYR A 4 -13.22 -22.02 -8.61
CA TYR A 4 -13.63 -21.17 -7.51
C TYR A 4 -14.59 -20.06 -7.97
N ASP A 5 -15.45 -19.61 -7.08
CA ASP A 5 -16.25 -18.40 -7.32
C ASP A 5 -15.39 -17.16 -7.25
N ALA A 6 -14.42 -17.14 -6.33
CA ALA A 6 -13.45 -16.04 -6.19
C ALA A 6 -12.05 -16.55 -5.80
N VAL A 7 -11.01 -15.89 -6.31
CA VAL A 7 -9.64 -15.97 -5.78
C VAL A 7 -9.29 -14.61 -5.21
N VAL A 8 -8.86 -14.58 -3.94
CA VAL A 8 -8.34 -13.37 -3.28
C VAL A 8 -6.81 -13.38 -3.38
N ILE A 9 -6.22 -12.33 -3.90
CA ILE A 9 -4.77 -12.21 -4.09
C ILE A 9 -4.22 -11.20 -3.08
N GLY A 10 -3.52 -11.68 -2.05
CA GLY A 10 -3.01 -10.94 -0.91
C GLY A 10 -3.86 -11.08 0.35
N ALA A 11 -3.22 -11.39 1.48
CA ALA A 11 -3.83 -11.56 2.79
C ALA A 11 -3.44 -10.45 3.79
N GLY A 12 -3.26 -9.22 3.29
CA GLY A 12 -3.23 -8.03 4.14
C GLY A 12 -4.64 -7.67 4.60
N GLN A 13 -4.80 -6.55 5.32
CA GLN A 13 -6.08 -6.14 5.93
C GLN A 13 -7.26 -6.15 4.94
N ALA A 14 -7.07 -5.65 3.72
CA ALA A 14 -8.13 -5.60 2.72
C ALA A 14 -8.53 -6.99 2.21
N GLY A 15 -7.55 -7.89 2.02
CA GLY A 15 -7.77 -9.26 1.59
C GLY A 15 -8.46 -10.09 2.67
N LEU A 16 -8.03 -9.99 3.92
CA LEU A 16 -8.67 -10.67 5.06
C LEU A 16 -10.11 -10.20 5.25
N SER A 17 -10.36 -8.90 5.14
CA SER A 17 -11.72 -8.35 5.19
C SER A 17 -12.59 -8.89 4.04
N ALA A 18 -12.05 -8.97 2.82
CA ALA A 18 -12.77 -9.52 1.68
C ALA A 18 -13.07 -11.02 1.87
N ALA A 19 -12.08 -11.82 2.27
CA ALA A 19 -12.21 -13.25 2.53
C ALA A 19 -13.29 -13.54 3.59
N TYR A 20 -13.27 -12.80 4.71
CA TYR A 20 -14.31 -12.88 5.74
C TYR A 20 -15.71 -12.67 5.17
N HIS A 21 -15.90 -11.63 4.38
CA HIS A 21 -17.21 -11.31 3.81
C HIS A 21 -17.65 -12.27 2.69
N LEU A 22 -16.68 -12.86 1.94
CA LEU A 22 -16.97 -13.94 0.98
C LEU A 22 -17.42 -15.20 1.72
N LYS A 23 -16.70 -15.61 2.76
CA LYS A 23 -17.04 -16.76 3.61
C LYS A 23 -18.45 -16.62 4.20
N ARG A 24 -18.77 -15.46 4.76
CA ARG A 24 -20.11 -15.20 5.32
C ARG A 24 -21.25 -15.24 4.29
N ARG A 25 -20.94 -15.13 3.02
CA ARG A 25 -21.91 -15.25 1.91
C ARG A 25 -21.96 -16.66 1.30
N GLY A 26 -21.19 -17.61 1.82
CA GLY A 26 -21.09 -18.95 1.27
C GLY A 26 -20.45 -18.99 -0.12
N ILE A 27 -19.67 -17.97 -0.49
CA ILE A 27 -18.96 -17.90 -1.77
C ILE A 27 -17.68 -18.73 -1.68
N SER A 28 -17.54 -19.72 -2.58
CA SER A 28 -16.36 -20.57 -2.66
C SER A 28 -15.13 -19.73 -3.04
N HIS A 29 -14.10 -19.73 -2.20
CA HIS A 29 -12.90 -18.94 -2.46
C HIS A 29 -11.65 -19.53 -1.84
N VAL A 30 -10.50 -19.08 -2.35
CA VAL A 30 -9.17 -19.31 -1.80
C VAL A 30 -8.44 -17.97 -1.70
N VAL A 31 -7.59 -17.84 -0.69
CA VAL A 31 -6.73 -16.66 -0.50
C VAL A 31 -5.29 -17.05 -0.78
N LEU A 32 -4.61 -16.31 -1.67
CA LEU A 32 -3.23 -16.53 -2.05
C LEU A 32 -2.38 -15.38 -1.53
N ASP A 33 -1.34 -15.67 -0.74
CA ASP A 33 -0.46 -14.65 -0.20
C ASP A 33 1.01 -14.96 -0.49
N ALA A 34 1.74 -13.95 -0.94
CA ALA A 34 3.13 -14.09 -1.36
C ALA A 34 4.12 -14.19 -0.20
N ASP A 35 3.74 -13.74 0.99
CA ASP A 35 4.58 -13.79 2.19
C ASP A 35 4.53 -15.17 2.86
N ASP A 36 5.54 -15.49 3.65
CA ASP A 36 5.61 -16.77 4.39
C ASP A 36 4.72 -16.77 5.64
N ALA A 37 4.39 -15.59 6.15
CA ALA A 37 3.66 -15.40 7.41
C ALA A 37 2.52 -14.38 7.26
N PRO A 38 1.53 -14.38 8.19
CA PRO A 38 0.52 -13.34 8.27
C PRO A 38 1.11 -11.96 8.52
N GLY A 39 0.40 -10.88 8.10
CA GLY A 39 0.80 -9.51 8.44
C GLY A 39 0.75 -8.54 7.26
N GLY A 40 0.79 -9.05 6.01
CA GLY A 40 0.86 -8.21 4.81
C GLY A 40 1.99 -7.18 4.93
N ALA A 41 1.76 -5.93 4.54
CA ALA A 41 2.78 -4.88 4.60
C ALA A 41 3.32 -4.57 6.01
N TRP A 42 2.64 -4.99 7.07
CA TRP A 42 3.04 -4.67 8.44
C TRP A 42 4.24 -5.49 8.91
N GLN A 43 4.37 -6.74 8.50
CA GLN A 43 5.51 -7.58 8.86
C GLN A 43 6.86 -7.05 8.36
N HIS A 44 6.82 -6.19 7.33
CA HIS A 44 8.00 -5.59 6.71
C HIS A 44 8.31 -4.17 7.20
N ARG A 45 7.59 -3.68 8.21
CA ARG A 45 7.87 -2.35 8.79
C ARG A 45 9.14 -2.41 9.63
N TRP A 46 9.79 -1.28 9.78
CA TRP A 46 11.02 -1.16 10.57
C TRP A 46 10.75 -1.34 12.07
N ASP A 47 11.75 -1.85 12.77
CA ASP A 47 11.63 -2.30 14.17
C ASP A 47 11.33 -1.20 15.17
N SER A 48 11.75 0.03 14.92
CA SER A 48 11.48 1.18 15.79
C SER A 48 10.04 1.70 15.68
N LEU A 49 9.26 1.26 14.67
CA LEU A 49 7.87 1.67 14.54
C LEU A 49 6.99 0.96 15.59
N THR A 50 6.54 1.71 16.59
CA THR A 50 5.63 1.19 17.62
C THR A 50 4.16 1.41 17.22
N MET A 51 3.25 0.69 17.89
CA MET A 51 1.81 0.88 17.71
C MET A 51 1.35 2.28 18.12
N HIS A 52 2.08 2.96 19.00
CA HIS A 52 1.84 4.37 19.35
C HIS A 52 2.10 5.30 18.16
N ASP A 53 3.05 4.94 17.29
CA ASP A 53 3.48 5.76 16.14
C ASP A 53 2.62 5.56 14.89
N VAL A 54 1.77 4.55 14.87
CA VAL A 54 0.82 4.37 13.78
C VAL A 54 -0.48 5.12 14.05
N HIS A 55 -1.09 5.65 12.99
CA HIS A 55 -2.37 6.39 13.10
C HIS A 55 -3.59 5.46 13.34
N GLY A 56 -3.39 4.41 14.16
CA GLY A 56 -4.38 3.39 14.46
C GLY A 56 -4.49 2.29 13.39
N ILE A 57 -4.81 1.10 13.85
CA ILE A 57 -5.18 -0.05 13.02
C ILE A 57 -6.69 -0.23 13.19
N ALA A 58 -7.44 -0.07 12.11
CA ALA A 58 -8.87 -0.34 12.15
C ALA A 58 -9.10 -1.84 12.39
N ALA A 59 -10.01 -2.15 13.31
CA ALA A 59 -10.43 -3.54 13.58
C ALA A 59 -10.88 -4.24 12.30
N LEU A 60 -10.46 -5.48 12.11
CA LEU A 60 -11.03 -6.35 11.07
C LEU A 60 -12.50 -6.65 11.39
N PRO A 61 -13.32 -7.02 10.41
CA PRO A 61 -14.73 -7.32 10.64
C PRO A 61 -14.93 -8.36 11.75
N ASP A 62 -15.85 -8.10 12.67
CA ASP A 62 -16.16 -9.00 13.79
C ASP A 62 -14.96 -9.30 14.71
N SER A 63 -14.15 -8.28 14.99
CA SER A 63 -12.93 -8.37 15.79
C SER A 63 -12.62 -7.01 16.41
N ASP A 64 -11.88 -6.99 17.50
CA ASP A 64 -11.36 -5.77 18.11
C ASP A 64 -10.00 -5.38 17.50
N SER A 65 -9.67 -4.09 17.59
CA SER A 65 -8.34 -3.59 17.23
C SER A 65 -7.30 -4.08 18.24
N PRO A 66 -6.03 -4.27 17.82
CA PRO A 66 -4.95 -4.59 18.76
C PRO A 66 -4.74 -3.43 19.74
N THR A 67 -4.58 -3.76 21.03
CA THR A 67 -4.52 -2.79 22.15
C THR A 67 -3.13 -2.50 22.68
N ASP A 68 -2.11 -3.27 22.29
CA ASP A 68 -0.72 -3.08 22.73
C ASP A 68 -0.10 -1.84 22.08
N ALA A 69 -0.23 -0.69 22.74
CA ALA A 69 0.29 0.60 22.23
C ALA A 69 1.82 0.68 22.21
N ALA A 70 2.51 -0.03 23.10
CA ALA A 70 3.98 -0.01 23.21
C ALA A 70 4.68 -1.05 22.32
N GLY A 71 3.94 -2.04 21.83
CA GLY A 71 4.48 -3.11 21.00
C GLY A 71 4.94 -2.62 19.63
N ARG A 72 5.93 -3.31 19.06
CA ARG A 72 6.39 -3.03 17.70
C ARG A 72 5.29 -3.38 16.69
N ALA A 73 5.02 -2.47 15.75
CA ALA A 73 3.93 -2.63 14.78
C ALA A 73 4.14 -3.86 13.88
N ASN A 74 5.40 -4.18 13.54
CA ASN A 74 5.75 -5.37 12.74
C ASN A 74 5.66 -6.69 13.52
N VAL A 75 5.31 -6.67 14.79
CA VAL A 75 5.04 -7.85 15.62
C VAL A 75 3.56 -7.93 15.97
N VAL A 76 3.00 -6.83 16.48
CA VAL A 76 1.62 -6.78 16.99
C VAL A 76 0.59 -7.00 15.86
N VAL A 77 0.76 -6.33 14.72
CA VAL A 77 -0.21 -6.43 13.62
C VAL A 77 -0.17 -7.79 12.91
N PRO A 78 1.01 -8.37 12.61
CA PRO A 78 1.10 -9.74 12.11
C PRO A 78 0.47 -10.78 13.06
N ALA A 79 0.70 -10.68 14.36
CA ALA A 79 0.10 -11.56 15.35
C ALA A 79 -1.44 -11.44 15.36
N TYR A 80 -1.95 -10.21 15.26
CA TYR A 80 -3.38 -9.92 15.16
C TYR A 80 -3.99 -10.54 13.89
N PHE A 81 -3.37 -10.34 12.70
CA PHE A 81 -3.88 -10.91 11.45
C PHE A 81 -3.85 -12.44 11.48
N GLY A 82 -2.76 -13.05 12.00
CA GLY A 82 -2.68 -14.50 12.13
C GLY A 82 -3.73 -15.08 13.09
N SER A 83 -4.05 -14.38 14.18
CA SER A 83 -5.13 -14.77 15.09
C SER A 83 -6.49 -14.65 14.43
N TYR A 84 -6.70 -13.61 13.64
CA TYR A 84 -7.92 -13.39 12.87
C TYR A 84 -8.16 -14.50 11.82
N GLU A 85 -7.11 -14.89 11.08
CA GLU A 85 -7.19 -15.99 10.11
C GLU A 85 -7.64 -17.29 10.76
N ARG A 86 -7.07 -17.61 11.93
CA ARG A 86 -7.43 -18.82 12.70
C ARG A 86 -8.85 -18.73 13.26
N ALA A 87 -9.21 -17.61 13.88
CA ALA A 87 -10.53 -17.43 14.50
C ALA A 87 -11.68 -17.54 13.50
N HIS A 88 -11.44 -17.08 12.27
CA HIS A 88 -12.45 -17.12 11.21
C HIS A 88 -12.22 -18.25 10.21
N ASP A 89 -11.25 -19.14 10.45
CA ASP A 89 -10.91 -20.27 9.57
C ASP A 89 -10.83 -19.82 8.10
N LEU A 90 -9.98 -18.84 7.83
CA LEU A 90 -9.73 -18.35 6.49
C LEU A 90 -8.62 -19.19 5.84
N ALA A 91 -8.95 -19.83 4.71
CA ALA A 91 -8.02 -20.70 3.98
C ALA A 91 -7.00 -19.86 3.20
N VAL A 92 -5.91 -19.43 3.85
CA VAL A 92 -4.82 -18.68 3.23
C VAL A 92 -3.70 -19.63 2.85
N LEU A 93 -3.35 -19.65 1.56
CA LEU A 93 -2.22 -20.42 1.03
C LEU A 93 -0.98 -19.52 0.98
N ARG A 94 0.11 -19.95 1.66
CA ARG A 94 1.41 -19.28 1.75
C ARG A 94 2.57 -20.26 1.57
N PRO A 95 3.72 -19.86 1.02
CA PRO A 95 3.85 -18.68 0.15
C PRO A 95 3.29 -18.97 -1.24
N VAL A 96 2.52 -18.03 -1.78
CA VAL A 96 1.99 -18.11 -3.14
C VAL A 96 2.09 -16.72 -3.80
N ARG A 97 3.13 -16.51 -4.59
CA ARG A 97 3.31 -15.30 -5.37
C ARG A 97 2.61 -15.43 -6.71
N VAL A 98 1.56 -14.66 -6.90
CA VAL A 98 0.84 -14.59 -8.18
C VAL A 98 1.66 -13.79 -9.19
N ASP A 99 1.94 -14.42 -10.34
CA ASP A 99 2.75 -13.86 -11.41
C ASP A 99 1.89 -13.22 -12.51
N ARG A 100 0.75 -13.83 -12.80
CA ARG A 100 -0.11 -13.45 -13.92
C ARG A 100 -1.55 -13.87 -13.67
N VAL A 101 -2.47 -13.02 -14.13
CA VAL A 101 -3.90 -13.36 -14.26
C VAL A 101 -4.31 -13.14 -15.71
N GLU A 102 -4.96 -14.13 -16.30
CA GLU A 102 -5.45 -14.03 -17.66
C GLU A 102 -6.90 -14.49 -17.79
N SER A 103 -7.55 -14.04 -18.86
CA SER A 103 -8.92 -14.44 -19.21
C SER A 103 -8.87 -15.61 -20.18
N VAL A 104 -9.63 -16.64 -19.90
CA VAL A 104 -9.81 -17.79 -20.78
C VAL A 104 -11.29 -17.95 -21.13
N LEU A 105 -11.54 -18.46 -22.33
CA LEU A 105 -12.88 -18.79 -22.79
C LEU A 105 -12.95 -20.30 -23.04
N PRO A 106 -13.42 -21.09 -22.05
CA PRO A 106 -13.65 -22.53 -22.22
C PRO A 106 -14.71 -22.83 -23.29
N GLU A 107 -14.78 -24.09 -23.74
CA GLU A 107 -15.71 -24.55 -24.78
C GLU A 107 -17.19 -24.33 -24.40
N ASP A 108 -17.51 -24.30 -23.11
CA ASP A 108 -18.87 -24.00 -22.59
C ASP A 108 -19.28 -22.53 -22.77
N GLY A 109 -18.39 -21.69 -23.34
CA GLY A 109 -18.62 -20.27 -23.61
C GLY A 109 -18.63 -19.38 -22.39
N GLN A 110 -18.35 -19.91 -21.20
CA GLN A 110 -18.31 -19.12 -19.96
C GLN A 110 -16.90 -18.60 -19.67
N SER A 111 -16.66 -17.33 -19.93
CA SER A 111 -15.37 -16.71 -19.65
C SER A 111 -14.97 -16.82 -18.16
N LEU A 112 -13.79 -17.35 -17.91
CA LEU A 112 -13.15 -17.54 -16.61
C LEU A 112 -11.84 -16.78 -16.52
N LEU A 113 -11.31 -16.66 -15.30
CA LEU A 113 -9.97 -16.15 -15.04
C LEU A 113 -9.08 -17.30 -14.55
N VAL A 114 -7.83 -17.30 -14.98
CA VAL A 114 -6.79 -18.20 -14.48
C VAL A 114 -5.74 -17.38 -13.78
N VAL A 115 -5.50 -17.71 -12.52
CA VAL A 115 -4.48 -17.09 -11.66
C VAL A 115 -3.27 -18.00 -11.60
N HIS A 116 -2.12 -17.54 -12.04
CA HIS A 116 -0.87 -18.30 -12.11
C HIS A 116 0.11 -17.89 -11.02
N ALA A 117 0.77 -18.88 -10.41
CA ALA A 117 1.86 -18.72 -9.46
C ALA A 117 2.89 -19.84 -9.64
N GLY A 118 3.95 -19.58 -10.40
CA GLY A 118 4.90 -20.60 -10.83
C GLY A 118 4.20 -21.72 -11.60
N ASP A 119 4.36 -22.97 -11.16
CA ASP A 119 3.76 -24.15 -11.77
C ASP A 119 2.31 -24.41 -11.33
N ARG A 120 1.78 -23.60 -10.40
CA ARG A 120 0.42 -23.74 -9.89
C ARG A 120 -0.52 -22.76 -10.57
N SER A 121 -1.78 -23.17 -10.72
CA SER A 121 -2.83 -22.27 -11.21
C SER A 121 -4.18 -22.54 -10.54
N TRP A 122 -5.00 -21.51 -10.48
CA TRP A 122 -6.38 -21.54 -9.96
C TRP A 122 -7.32 -20.96 -10.99
N THR A 123 -8.35 -21.73 -11.34
CA THR A 123 -9.41 -21.26 -12.22
C THR A 123 -10.54 -20.66 -11.38
N THR A 124 -11.01 -19.50 -11.76
CA THR A 124 -12.01 -18.77 -10.98
C THR A 124 -12.96 -17.94 -11.84
N ARG A 125 -14.15 -17.67 -11.30
CA ARG A 125 -15.15 -16.77 -11.90
C ARG A 125 -14.82 -15.29 -11.68
N THR A 126 -14.23 -14.96 -10.54
CA THR A 126 -13.90 -13.59 -10.15
C THR A 126 -12.59 -13.55 -9.37
N ILE A 127 -11.95 -12.40 -9.31
CA ILE A 127 -10.82 -12.15 -8.42
C ILE A 127 -11.05 -10.94 -7.52
N VAL A 128 -10.47 -10.98 -6.32
CA VAL A 128 -10.31 -9.82 -5.44
C VAL A 128 -8.80 -9.56 -5.31
N ASN A 129 -8.31 -8.56 -6.02
CA ASN A 129 -6.91 -8.16 -5.93
C ASN A 129 -6.69 -7.28 -4.71
N ALA A 130 -5.93 -7.77 -3.74
CA ALA A 130 -5.62 -7.15 -2.46
C ALA A 130 -4.11 -7.00 -2.22
N THR A 131 -3.31 -6.93 -3.30
CA THR A 131 -1.84 -6.95 -3.26
C THR A 131 -1.21 -5.66 -2.71
N GLY A 132 -2.01 -4.60 -2.53
CA GLY A 132 -1.54 -3.35 -1.95
C GLY A 132 -0.45 -2.67 -2.75
N THR A 133 0.54 -2.10 -2.05
CA THR A 133 1.59 -1.28 -2.66
C THR A 133 3.00 -1.63 -2.17
N TRP A 134 3.16 -2.34 -1.05
CA TRP A 134 4.43 -2.49 -0.35
C TRP A 134 5.56 -3.06 -1.21
N THR A 135 5.28 -4.01 -2.07
CA THR A 135 6.25 -4.67 -2.95
C THR A 135 6.66 -3.82 -4.16
N GLN A 136 6.14 -2.58 -4.28
CA GLN A 136 6.43 -1.66 -5.37
C GLN A 136 6.93 -0.31 -4.85
N PRO A 137 8.10 -0.26 -4.16
CA PRO A 137 8.72 0.99 -3.75
C PRO A 137 9.01 1.85 -4.99
N TYR A 138 8.81 3.17 -4.86
CA TYR A 138 8.99 4.09 -5.98
C TYR A 138 10.18 5.02 -5.74
N VAL A 139 11.20 4.88 -6.57
CA VAL A 139 12.32 5.82 -6.64
C VAL A 139 12.21 6.59 -7.96
N PRO A 140 12.06 7.93 -7.94
CA PRO A 140 12.03 8.72 -9.16
C PRO A 140 13.40 8.76 -9.81
N HIS A 141 13.41 8.85 -11.14
CA HIS A 141 14.66 9.03 -11.87
C HIS A 141 15.15 10.48 -11.74
N TYR A 142 16.43 10.63 -11.41
CA TYR A 142 17.14 11.91 -11.43
C TYR A 142 18.45 11.79 -12.22
N PRO A 143 18.87 12.86 -12.93
CA PRO A 143 20.19 12.88 -13.57
C PRO A 143 21.28 12.57 -12.56
N GLY A 144 22.21 11.68 -12.92
CA GLY A 144 23.32 11.28 -12.06
C GLY A 144 23.01 10.22 -11.00
N ILE A 145 21.78 9.71 -10.91
CA ILE A 145 21.40 8.72 -9.87
C ILE A 145 22.30 7.49 -9.83
N GLY A 146 22.80 7.02 -10.98
CA GLY A 146 23.72 5.88 -11.07
C GLY A 146 25.18 6.22 -10.80
N THR A 147 25.56 7.51 -10.64
CA THR A 147 26.94 7.94 -10.37
C THR A 147 27.22 8.18 -8.89
N PHE A 148 26.18 8.20 -8.07
CA PHE A 148 26.32 8.40 -6.63
C PHE A 148 27.12 7.26 -5.99
N ARG A 149 28.19 7.62 -5.28
CA ARG A 149 29.09 6.67 -4.60
C ARG A 149 28.65 6.30 -3.20
N GLY A 150 27.74 7.10 -2.62
CA GLY A 150 27.12 6.81 -1.33
C GLY A 150 26.02 5.76 -1.45
N GLU A 151 25.34 5.54 -0.36
CA GLU A 151 24.25 4.55 -0.27
C GLU A 151 22.91 5.17 -0.68
N GLN A 152 22.10 4.42 -1.42
CA GLN A 152 20.72 4.78 -1.73
C GLN A 152 19.78 3.76 -1.14
N LEU A 153 18.88 4.21 -0.28
CA LEU A 153 17.87 3.38 0.40
C LEU A 153 16.47 3.90 0.09
N HIS A 154 15.52 3.00 -0.02
CA HIS A 154 14.09 3.34 0.07
C HIS A 154 13.57 3.05 1.48
N THR A 155 12.53 3.74 1.93
CA THR A 155 11.92 3.50 3.26
C THR A 155 11.46 2.06 3.49
N ALA A 156 11.24 1.28 2.44
CA ALA A 156 10.95 -0.15 2.54
C ALA A 156 12.14 -0.98 3.09
N GLY A 157 13.35 -0.50 2.92
CA GLY A 157 14.59 -1.11 3.42
C GLY A 157 15.25 -0.31 4.54
N TYR A 158 14.51 0.51 5.28
CA TYR A 158 15.06 1.30 6.37
C TYR A 158 15.60 0.40 7.50
N PRO A 159 16.90 0.46 7.81
CA PRO A 159 17.55 -0.48 8.74
C PRO A 159 17.51 -0.03 10.21
N GLY A 160 16.97 1.16 10.49
CA GLY A 160 16.98 1.78 11.81
C GLY A 160 17.94 2.98 11.91
N PRO A 161 17.80 3.81 12.96
CA PRO A 161 18.53 5.07 13.08
C PRO A 161 20.06 4.89 13.22
N ASP A 162 20.51 3.85 13.91
CA ASP A 162 21.95 3.64 14.15
C ASP A 162 22.78 3.48 12.88
N HIS A 163 22.18 3.02 11.79
CA HIS A 163 22.79 2.92 10.47
C HIS A 163 23.26 4.29 9.94
N PHE A 164 22.59 5.36 10.33
CA PHE A 164 22.87 6.72 9.86
C PHE A 164 23.78 7.51 10.80
N ARG A 165 24.27 6.89 11.87
CA ARG A 165 25.13 7.57 12.85
C ARG A 165 26.35 8.19 12.21
N GLY A 166 26.52 9.52 12.42
CA GLY A 166 27.63 10.29 11.88
C GLY A 166 27.63 10.48 10.36
N ARG A 167 26.57 10.07 9.65
CA ARG A 167 26.43 10.27 8.19
C ARG A 167 25.68 11.55 7.86
N ARG A 168 25.93 12.08 6.67
CA ARG A 168 25.15 13.17 6.05
C ARG A 168 24.04 12.53 5.20
N VAL A 169 22.80 12.81 5.54
CA VAL A 169 21.64 12.08 4.97
C VAL A 169 20.71 13.03 4.24
N VAL A 170 20.50 12.80 2.94
CA VAL A 170 19.44 13.46 2.17
C VAL A 170 18.16 12.63 2.30
N VAL A 171 17.12 13.19 2.87
CA VAL A 171 15.79 12.56 2.94
C VAL A 171 14.86 13.15 1.89
N VAL A 172 14.42 12.33 0.95
CA VAL A 172 13.63 12.74 -0.22
C VAL A 172 12.17 12.35 -0.03
N GLY A 173 11.29 13.32 0.12
CA GLY A 173 9.85 13.09 0.19
C GLY A 173 9.14 13.95 1.23
N GLY A 174 7.85 14.23 0.99
CA GLY A 174 7.04 15.11 1.83
C GLY A 174 5.86 14.38 2.49
N GLY A 175 5.98 13.10 2.78
CA GLY A 175 4.95 12.29 3.45
C GLY A 175 5.28 11.95 4.90
N ALA A 176 4.34 11.31 5.60
CA ALA A 176 4.49 10.93 7.01
C ALA A 176 5.76 10.09 7.27
N SER A 177 6.10 9.15 6.37
CA SER A 177 7.32 8.35 6.53
C SER A 177 8.60 9.20 6.52
N ALA A 178 8.66 10.27 5.70
CA ALA A 178 9.82 11.17 5.71
C ALA A 178 9.96 11.88 7.06
N VAL A 179 8.86 12.38 7.62
CA VAL A 179 8.84 13.07 8.92
C VAL A 179 9.21 12.12 10.05
N GLN A 180 8.62 10.91 10.08
CA GLN A 180 8.94 9.89 11.08
C GLN A 180 10.42 9.51 11.06
N LEU A 181 10.95 9.20 9.86
CA LEU A 181 12.34 8.77 9.73
C LEU A 181 13.33 9.90 9.98
N LEU A 182 13.01 11.16 9.61
CA LEU A 182 13.80 12.32 10.03
C LEU A 182 13.83 12.45 11.57
N GLY A 183 12.71 12.17 12.24
CA GLY A 183 12.64 12.14 13.70
C GLY A 183 13.63 11.19 14.34
N GLU A 184 13.84 10.03 13.72
CA GLU A 184 14.79 9.02 14.20
C GLU A 184 16.24 9.30 13.75
N ILE A 185 16.43 9.81 12.54
CA ILE A 185 17.76 9.96 11.91
C ILE A 185 18.48 11.21 12.41
N ALA A 186 17.80 12.35 12.50
CA ALA A 186 18.44 13.64 12.81
C ALA A 186 19.21 13.65 14.13
N PRO A 187 18.74 13.01 15.23
CA PRO A 187 19.50 12.97 16.48
C PRO A 187 20.83 12.21 16.42
N VAL A 188 21.04 11.35 15.43
CA VAL A 188 22.23 10.48 15.32
C VAL A 188 23.10 10.79 14.10
N ALA A 189 22.53 11.39 13.07
CA ALA A 189 23.25 11.78 11.85
C ALA A 189 24.24 12.93 12.12
N ALA A 190 25.26 13.07 11.27
CA ALA A 190 26.11 14.26 11.28
C ALA A 190 25.37 15.50 10.77
N ASP A 191 24.52 15.30 9.76
CA ASP A 191 23.68 16.35 9.19
C ASP A 191 22.54 15.75 8.38
N THR A 192 21.43 16.48 8.21
CA THR A 192 20.29 16.06 7.42
C THR A 192 19.81 17.14 6.47
N LEU A 193 19.49 16.76 5.23
CA LEU A 193 18.87 17.63 4.24
C LEU A 193 17.51 17.06 3.85
N TRP A 194 16.42 17.73 4.22
CA TRP A 194 15.08 17.34 3.83
C TRP A 194 14.64 18.03 2.56
N VAL A 195 14.43 17.26 1.49
CA VAL A 195 14.03 17.81 0.19
C VAL A 195 12.66 17.29 -0.23
N THR A 196 11.82 18.21 -0.72
CA THR A 196 10.46 17.85 -1.15
C THR A 196 10.09 18.58 -2.44
N ARG A 197 9.33 17.91 -3.30
CA ARG A 197 8.80 18.50 -4.54
C ARG A 197 7.75 19.60 -4.29
N ARG A 198 6.99 19.47 -3.21
CA ARG A 198 5.96 20.42 -2.79
C ARG A 198 6.15 20.73 -1.32
N ALA A 199 5.87 21.96 -0.92
CA ALA A 199 5.86 22.30 0.49
C ALA A 199 4.92 21.36 1.26
N PRO A 200 5.34 20.87 2.43
CA PRO A 200 4.47 20.09 3.30
C PRO A 200 3.33 20.97 3.81
N VAL A 201 2.18 20.38 4.00
CA VAL A 201 1.06 21.02 4.68
C VAL A 201 1.07 20.53 6.12
N TRP A 202 1.50 21.41 7.03
CA TRP A 202 1.48 21.12 8.47
C TRP A 202 0.09 21.35 9.04
N ARG A 203 -0.30 20.46 9.93
CA ARG A 203 -1.56 20.56 10.66
C ARG A 203 -1.30 20.88 12.11
N THR A 204 -2.07 21.83 12.62
CA THR A 204 -2.06 22.25 14.01
C THR A 204 -3.29 21.75 14.79
N ASP A 205 -4.26 21.19 14.08
CA ASP A 205 -5.52 20.67 14.58
C ASP A 205 -5.55 19.13 14.57
N ASP A 206 -6.41 18.55 15.39
CA ASP A 206 -6.63 17.11 15.43
C ASP A 206 -7.23 16.60 14.11
N PHE A 207 -6.84 15.39 13.75
CA PHE A 207 -7.38 14.73 12.54
C PHE A 207 -8.82 14.28 12.79
N THR A 208 -9.77 15.09 12.33
CA THR A 208 -11.18 14.74 12.48
C THR A 208 -11.61 13.67 11.48
N PRO A 209 -12.65 12.87 11.81
CA PRO A 209 -13.24 11.94 10.84
C PRO A 209 -13.74 12.62 9.56
N GLU A 210 -14.16 13.91 9.64
CA GLU A 210 -14.60 14.73 8.51
C GLU A 210 -13.44 15.01 7.54
N ALA A 211 -12.30 15.44 8.07
CA ALA A 211 -11.07 15.67 7.28
C ALA A 211 -10.61 14.37 6.59
N GLY A 212 -10.71 13.24 7.30
CA GLY A 212 -10.44 11.92 6.74
C GLY A 212 -11.37 11.55 5.59
N ARG A 213 -12.66 11.78 5.73
CA ARG A 213 -13.65 11.55 4.65
C ARG A 213 -13.40 12.44 3.44
N ALA A 214 -13.11 13.72 3.65
CA ALA A 214 -12.79 14.65 2.55
C ALA A 214 -11.53 14.23 1.78
N ALA A 215 -10.48 13.79 2.47
CA ALA A 215 -9.26 13.28 1.87
C ALA A 215 -9.52 12.00 1.03
N VAL A 216 -10.31 11.08 1.54
CA VAL A 216 -10.70 9.85 0.83
C VAL A 216 -11.49 10.21 -0.44
N ALA A 217 -12.44 11.15 -0.36
CA ALA A 217 -13.26 11.57 -1.50
C ALA A 217 -12.42 12.12 -2.67
N LEU A 218 -11.34 12.87 -2.38
CA LEU A 218 -10.41 13.36 -3.41
C LEU A 218 -9.69 12.23 -4.15
N VAL A 219 -9.35 11.15 -3.44
CA VAL A 219 -8.71 9.98 -4.05
C VAL A 219 -9.74 9.14 -4.82
N GLU A 220 -10.98 9.05 -4.33
CA GLU A 220 -12.08 8.39 -5.01
C GLU A 220 -12.39 9.02 -6.36
N ASP A 221 -12.51 10.36 -6.45
CA ASP A 221 -12.75 11.06 -7.70
C ASP A 221 -11.68 10.74 -8.75
N ARG A 222 -10.41 10.73 -8.35
CA ARG A 222 -9.32 10.36 -9.26
C ARG A 222 -9.48 8.97 -9.86
N VAL A 223 -9.79 7.99 -9.02
CA VAL A 223 -9.94 6.59 -9.44
C VAL A 223 -11.19 6.41 -10.31
N ARG A 224 -12.31 7.08 -10.00
CA ARG A 224 -13.52 7.08 -10.85
C ARG A 224 -13.26 7.66 -12.24
N ARG A 225 -12.31 8.58 -12.36
CA ARG A 225 -11.89 9.17 -13.63
C ARG A 225 -10.80 8.37 -14.35
N GLY A 226 -10.44 7.18 -13.85
CA GLY A 226 -9.40 6.35 -14.44
C GLY A 226 -7.97 6.90 -14.28
N LEU A 227 -7.77 7.91 -13.43
CA LEU A 227 -6.44 8.45 -13.13
C LEU A 227 -5.69 7.53 -12.16
N PRO A 228 -4.35 7.47 -12.23
CA PRO A 228 -3.56 6.76 -11.22
C PRO A 228 -3.87 7.27 -9.82
N PRO A 229 -4.05 6.38 -8.82
CA PRO A 229 -4.37 6.78 -7.45
C PRO A 229 -3.23 7.60 -6.82
N ARG A 230 -3.58 8.45 -5.86
CA ARG A 230 -2.65 9.09 -4.94
C ARG A 230 -2.76 8.47 -3.57
N SER A 231 -1.71 8.57 -2.77
CA SER A 231 -1.76 8.18 -1.36
C SER A 231 -2.76 9.07 -0.60
N VAL A 232 -3.63 8.47 0.21
CA VAL A 232 -4.55 9.20 1.10
C VAL A 232 -3.76 10.11 2.04
N VAL A 233 -2.63 9.64 2.58
CA VAL A 233 -1.75 10.43 3.47
C VAL A 233 -1.21 11.70 2.80
N SER A 234 -1.04 11.70 1.45
CA SER A 234 -0.56 12.90 0.73
C SER A 234 -1.57 14.06 0.69
N VAL A 235 -2.79 13.84 1.11
CA VAL A 235 -3.88 14.84 1.12
C VAL A 235 -4.41 15.14 2.53
N THR A 236 -3.88 14.48 3.57
CA THR A 236 -4.32 14.66 4.97
C THR A 236 -3.49 15.65 5.76
N GLY A 237 -2.37 16.12 5.23
CA GLY A 237 -1.41 16.95 5.96
C GLY A 237 -0.53 16.15 6.94
N LEU A 238 0.46 16.82 7.50
CA LEU A 238 1.45 16.28 8.43
C LEU A 238 1.25 16.89 9.82
N ALA A 239 1.47 16.11 10.87
CA ALA A 239 1.55 16.60 12.24
C ALA A 239 2.88 16.16 12.84
N LEU A 240 3.49 17.03 13.64
CA LEU A 240 4.61 16.66 14.50
C LEU A 240 4.07 16.10 15.79
N ARG A 241 4.60 14.96 16.19
CA ARG A 241 4.29 14.30 17.45
C ARG A 241 5.45 14.53 18.44
N GLU A 242 5.30 14.07 19.66
CA GLU A 242 6.30 14.28 20.69
C GLU A 242 7.68 13.72 20.32
N GLN A 243 7.72 12.53 19.69
CA GLN A 243 8.96 11.90 19.27
C GLN A 243 9.72 12.65 18.15
N GLU A 244 9.04 13.51 17.38
CA GLU A 244 9.67 14.33 16.34
C GLU A 244 10.23 15.66 16.87
N ARG A 245 9.96 16.02 18.12
CA ARG A 245 10.33 17.33 18.71
C ARG A 245 11.84 17.54 18.79
N GLU A 246 12.62 16.49 19.03
CA GLU A 246 14.09 16.61 19.03
C GLU A 246 14.60 16.95 17.64
N ALA A 247 14.15 16.27 16.61
CA ALA A 247 14.49 16.57 15.23
C ALA A 247 14.04 17.97 14.79
N GLU A 248 12.90 18.46 15.32
CA GLU A 248 12.43 19.83 15.12
C GLU A 248 13.43 20.84 15.69
N ARG A 249 13.90 20.64 16.93
CA ARG A 249 14.91 21.50 17.58
C ARG A 249 16.25 21.50 16.83
N LEU A 250 16.60 20.40 16.18
CA LEU A 250 17.79 20.28 15.33
C LEU A 250 17.59 20.89 13.92
N GLY A 251 16.41 21.42 13.61
CA GLY A 251 16.13 22.02 12.30
C GLY A 251 15.89 21.00 11.19
N ALA A 252 15.74 19.70 11.51
CA ALA A 252 15.59 18.64 10.50
C ALA A 252 14.35 18.78 9.62
N TYR A 253 13.35 19.56 10.06
CA TYR A 253 12.15 19.83 9.28
C TYR A 253 12.21 21.16 8.50
N GLU A 254 13.38 21.78 8.40
CA GLU A 254 13.60 22.84 7.43
C GLU A 254 13.56 22.25 6.02
N ARG A 255 12.54 22.64 5.28
CA ARG A 255 12.27 22.09 3.95
C ARG A 255 13.08 22.78 2.88
N HIS A 256 13.78 22.01 2.05
CA HIS A 256 14.44 22.49 0.84
C HIS A 256 13.71 22.06 -0.45
N PRO A 257 13.89 22.80 -1.58
CA PRO A 257 13.40 22.34 -2.88
C PRO A 257 14.14 21.07 -3.31
N MET A 258 13.60 20.36 -4.29
CA MET A 258 14.28 19.21 -4.88
C MET A 258 15.59 19.64 -5.52
N PHE A 259 16.61 18.83 -5.38
CA PHE A 259 17.87 18.96 -6.13
C PHE A 259 17.63 18.74 -7.63
N THR A 260 18.54 19.24 -8.46
CA THR A 260 18.49 19.12 -9.92
C THR A 260 19.28 17.93 -10.44
N VAL A 261 20.39 17.58 -9.78
CA VAL A 261 21.32 16.51 -10.17
C VAL A 261 21.81 15.78 -8.93
N ILE A 262 21.99 14.50 -9.03
CA ILE A 262 22.73 13.69 -8.06
C ILE A 262 24.19 13.63 -8.54
N GLU A 263 25.11 14.05 -7.67
CA GLU A 263 26.55 14.06 -7.91
C GLU A 263 27.20 12.82 -7.27
N PRO A 264 28.44 12.47 -7.65
CA PRO A 264 29.11 11.32 -7.05
C PRO A 264 29.17 11.35 -5.51
N ASP A 265 29.24 12.54 -4.91
CA ASP A 265 29.41 12.73 -3.47
C ASP A 265 28.26 13.50 -2.81
N GLY A 266 27.11 13.64 -3.48
CA GLY A 266 26.01 14.42 -2.93
C GLY A 266 24.94 14.81 -3.94
N VAL A 267 24.36 15.98 -3.74
CA VAL A 267 23.29 16.51 -4.59
C VAL A 267 23.53 17.98 -4.91
N ARG A 268 23.16 18.42 -6.11
CA ARG A 268 23.20 19.82 -6.53
C ARG A 268 21.82 20.45 -6.45
N MET A 269 21.74 21.53 -5.70
CA MET A 269 20.53 22.30 -5.50
C MET A 269 20.21 23.21 -6.70
N PRO A 270 18.96 23.72 -6.83
CA PRO A 270 18.59 24.61 -7.94
C PRO A 270 19.36 25.93 -8.03
N ASP A 271 19.90 26.43 -6.92
CA ASP A 271 20.72 27.63 -6.85
C ASP A 271 22.20 27.38 -7.25
N GLY A 272 22.54 26.14 -7.63
CA GLY A 272 23.88 25.73 -8.03
C GLY A 272 24.76 25.27 -6.87
N THR A 273 24.34 25.39 -5.62
CA THR A 273 25.11 24.88 -4.47
C THR A 273 25.09 23.35 -4.43
N SER A 274 26.18 22.75 -3.96
CA SER A 274 26.27 21.29 -3.75
C SER A 274 26.20 20.97 -2.26
N TRP A 275 25.41 19.96 -1.92
CA TRP A 275 25.33 19.40 -0.58
C TRP A 275 25.88 17.98 -0.57
N SER A 276 26.96 17.78 0.20
CA SER A 276 27.63 16.47 0.27
C SER A 276 26.79 15.48 1.07
N ALA A 277 26.62 14.27 0.56
CA ALA A 277 25.83 13.21 1.17
C ALA A 277 26.58 11.89 1.21
N ASP A 278 26.37 11.14 2.28
CA ASP A 278 26.82 9.76 2.43
C ASP A 278 25.67 8.78 2.11
N THR A 279 24.41 9.24 2.30
CA THR A 279 23.20 8.43 2.05
C THR A 279 22.08 9.28 1.48
N ILE A 280 21.35 8.74 0.51
CA ILE A 280 20.07 9.28 0.03
C ILE A 280 18.96 8.30 0.44
N LEU A 281 18.04 8.75 1.30
CA LEU A 281 16.86 7.98 1.73
C LEU A 281 15.62 8.43 0.95
N TRP A 282 15.12 7.54 0.10
CA TRP A 282 13.94 7.77 -0.71
C TRP A 282 12.66 7.47 0.08
N ALA A 283 12.04 8.49 0.65
CA ALA A 283 10.72 8.44 1.28
C ALA A 283 9.62 8.84 0.28
N THR A 284 9.71 8.32 -0.92
CA THR A 284 8.93 8.71 -2.10
C THR A 284 7.69 7.85 -2.33
N GLY A 285 7.40 6.96 -1.37
CA GLY A 285 6.20 6.14 -1.34
C GLY A 285 6.26 4.94 -2.29
N PHE A 286 5.09 4.43 -2.61
CA PHE A 286 4.92 3.15 -3.29
C PHE A 286 3.92 3.29 -4.44
N ARG A 287 3.98 2.37 -5.39
CA ARG A 287 2.99 2.21 -6.47
C ARG A 287 2.12 0.98 -6.22
N PRO A 288 0.89 0.91 -6.78
CA PRO A 288 0.08 -0.30 -6.69
C PRO A 288 0.77 -1.51 -7.33
N ALA A 289 0.76 -2.64 -6.61
CA ALA A 289 1.33 -3.90 -7.07
C ALA A 289 0.33 -4.67 -7.95
N ILE A 290 0.11 -4.20 -9.17
CA ILE A 290 -0.93 -4.69 -10.10
C ILE A 290 -0.36 -5.19 -11.44
N ALA A 291 0.96 -5.44 -11.53
CA ALA A 291 1.59 -5.85 -12.79
C ALA A 291 1.07 -7.21 -13.28
N HIS A 292 0.76 -8.13 -12.38
CA HIS A 292 0.20 -9.45 -12.67
C HIS A 292 -1.18 -9.40 -13.34
N LEU A 293 -1.88 -8.27 -13.27
CA LEU A 293 -3.16 -8.03 -13.95
C LEU A 293 -3.00 -7.47 -15.37
N ALA A 294 -1.78 -7.24 -15.85
CA ALA A 294 -1.53 -6.63 -17.16
C ALA A 294 -2.24 -7.34 -18.32
N PRO A 295 -2.34 -8.69 -18.37
CA PRO A 295 -3.04 -9.39 -19.46
C PRO A 295 -4.55 -9.11 -19.53
N LEU A 296 -5.14 -8.54 -18.47
CA LEU A 296 -6.57 -8.18 -18.44
C LEU A 296 -6.86 -6.79 -19.04
N HIS A 297 -5.82 -6.03 -19.42
CA HIS A 297 -5.95 -4.71 -20.03
C HIS A 297 -6.87 -3.72 -19.29
N LEU A 298 -6.81 -3.70 -17.95
CA LEU A 298 -7.73 -2.93 -17.10
C LEU A 298 -7.47 -1.42 -17.09
N ARG A 299 -6.31 -0.97 -17.59
CA ARG A 299 -5.93 0.45 -17.53
C ARG A 299 -6.74 1.28 -18.50
N SER A 300 -7.20 2.44 -18.01
CA SER A 300 -7.80 3.49 -18.84
C SER A 300 -6.72 4.22 -19.67
N GLU A 301 -7.13 5.05 -20.61
CA GLU A 301 -6.25 5.95 -21.36
C GLU A 301 -5.48 6.92 -20.46
N GLN A 302 -6.01 7.23 -19.26
CA GLN A 302 -5.35 8.08 -18.26
C GLN A 302 -4.32 7.30 -17.42
N GLY A 303 -4.13 5.99 -17.67
CA GLY A 303 -3.10 5.13 -17.07
C GLY A 303 -3.46 4.53 -15.70
N GLY A 304 -4.58 4.88 -15.08
CA GLY A 304 -5.12 4.23 -13.89
C GLY A 304 -6.14 3.14 -14.23
N ILE A 305 -6.59 2.38 -13.24
CA ILE A 305 -7.72 1.47 -13.38
C ILE A 305 -8.95 2.19 -12.87
N GLN A 306 -9.95 2.35 -13.74
CA GLN A 306 -11.22 2.98 -13.38
C GLN A 306 -12.08 2.00 -12.58
N LEU A 307 -12.59 2.47 -11.43
CA LEU A 307 -13.49 1.70 -10.57
C LEU A 307 -14.92 2.25 -10.61
N ASP A 308 -15.86 1.38 -10.31
CA ASP A 308 -17.29 1.68 -10.20
C ASP A 308 -17.60 2.64 -9.02
N HIS A 309 -18.86 2.98 -8.84
CA HIS A 309 -19.32 3.82 -7.73
C HIS A 309 -19.11 3.20 -6.35
N ALA A 310 -19.07 1.86 -6.24
CA ALA A 310 -18.74 1.18 -5.00
C ALA A 310 -17.24 1.24 -4.67
N GLY A 311 -16.42 1.66 -5.64
CA GLY A 311 -14.98 1.91 -5.49
C GLY A 311 -14.14 0.63 -5.47
N THR A 312 -14.67 -0.50 -5.95
CA THR A 312 -13.94 -1.77 -5.96
C THR A 312 -13.98 -2.52 -7.28
N THR A 313 -15.07 -2.45 -8.06
CA THR A 313 -15.21 -3.18 -9.31
C THR A 313 -14.49 -2.45 -10.44
N ALA A 314 -13.59 -3.12 -11.16
CA ALA A 314 -12.97 -2.56 -12.36
C ALA A 314 -14.03 -2.40 -13.47
N VAL A 315 -14.13 -1.19 -14.05
CA VAL A 315 -15.12 -0.88 -15.10
C VAL A 315 -14.84 -1.68 -16.37
N ALA A 316 -13.56 -1.87 -16.70
CA ALA A 316 -13.13 -2.60 -17.89
C ALA A 316 -13.42 -4.11 -17.81
N ASP A 317 -13.41 -4.69 -16.61
CA ASP A 317 -13.74 -6.10 -16.39
C ASP A 317 -14.41 -6.30 -15.02
N PRO A 318 -15.74 -6.44 -14.98
CA PRO A 318 -16.50 -6.60 -13.72
C PRO A 318 -16.20 -7.88 -12.92
N ARG A 319 -15.41 -8.81 -13.44
CA ARG A 319 -14.92 -10.00 -12.72
C ARG A 319 -13.81 -9.64 -11.73
N VAL A 320 -13.22 -8.44 -11.86
CA VAL A 320 -12.07 -7.97 -11.09
C VAL A 320 -12.52 -6.96 -10.04
N GLN A 321 -12.27 -7.28 -8.78
CA GLN A 321 -12.40 -6.37 -7.65
C GLN A 321 -10.99 -5.91 -7.22
N LEU A 322 -10.80 -4.60 -6.98
CA LEU A 322 -9.56 -4.04 -6.49
C LEU A 322 -9.75 -3.46 -5.09
N VAL A 323 -9.05 -4.00 -4.13
CA VAL A 323 -8.98 -3.51 -2.75
C VAL A 323 -7.53 -3.21 -2.38
N GLY A 324 -7.29 -2.33 -1.42
CA GLY A 324 -5.92 -1.81 -1.19
C GLY A 324 -5.41 -0.93 -2.35
N TYR A 325 -6.30 -0.44 -3.20
CA TYR A 325 -6.04 0.41 -4.35
C TYR A 325 -6.77 1.75 -4.19
N GLY A 326 -6.08 2.86 -4.43
CA GLY A 326 -6.66 4.20 -4.30
C GLY A 326 -7.20 4.48 -2.88
N PRO A 327 -8.49 4.81 -2.74
CA PRO A 327 -9.08 5.18 -1.45
C PRO A 327 -9.05 4.06 -0.42
N SER A 328 -9.00 2.81 -0.86
CA SER A 328 -8.93 1.63 0.01
C SER A 328 -7.51 1.26 0.46
N ALA A 329 -6.49 2.00 0.04
CA ALA A 329 -5.10 1.83 0.49
C ALA A 329 -4.84 2.48 1.86
N SER A 330 -5.78 2.31 2.80
CA SER A 330 -5.69 2.72 4.20
C SER A 330 -6.37 1.68 5.08
N THR A 331 -6.05 1.63 6.37
CA THR A 331 -6.63 0.61 7.28
C THR A 331 -8.14 0.72 7.37
N ILE A 332 -8.70 1.92 7.50
CA ILE A 332 -10.16 2.16 7.54
C ILE A 332 -10.81 1.85 6.19
N GLY A 333 -10.22 2.34 5.10
CA GLY A 333 -10.73 2.12 3.73
C GLY A 333 -10.70 0.66 3.31
N ALA A 334 -9.71 -0.11 3.78
CA ALA A 334 -9.54 -1.52 3.48
C ALA A 334 -10.72 -2.37 3.89
N ASN A 335 -11.24 -2.20 5.12
CA ASN A 335 -12.37 -2.97 5.62
C ASN A 335 -13.67 -2.70 4.85
N ARG A 336 -13.96 -1.41 4.59
CA ARG A 336 -15.12 -1.02 3.77
C ARG A 336 -15.02 -1.60 2.36
N ALA A 337 -13.83 -1.54 1.76
CA ALA A 337 -13.59 -2.06 0.43
C ALA A 337 -13.70 -3.59 0.37
N GLY A 338 -13.19 -4.33 1.37
CA GLY A 338 -13.34 -5.77 1.45
C GLY A 338 -14.82 -6.20 1.46
N ARG A 339 -15.65 -5.50 2.24
CA ARG A 339 -17.12 -5.71 2.24
C ARG A 339 -17.76 -5.40 0.89
N ALA A 340 -17.38 -4.28 0.27
CA ALA A 340 -17.89 -3.86 -1.04
C ALA A 340 -17.50 -4.83 -2.15
N ALA A 341 -16.24 -5.30 -2.15
CA ALA A 341 -15.73 -6.28 -3.10
C ALA A 341 -16.49 -7.61 -3.01
N ALA A 342 -16.68 -8.14 -1.80
CA ALA A 342 -17.47 -9.36 -1.62
C ALA A 342 -18.94 -9.22 -2.10
N ALA A 343 -19.54 -8.04 -1.93
CA ALA A 343 -20.85 -7.74 -2.49
C ALA A 343 -20.80 -7.63 -4.03
N GLY A 344 -19.72 -7.08 -4.61
CA GLY A 344 -19.49 -7.02 -6.05
C GLY A 344 -19.37 -8.42 -6.66
N VAL A 345 -18.60 -9.30 -6.03
CA VAL A 345 -18.49 -10.72 -6.41
C VAL A 345 -19.88 -11.39 -6.40
N ALA A 346 -20.64 -11.26 -5.31
CA ALA A 346 -21.98 -11.85 -5.21
C ALA A 346 -22.89 -11.38 -6.36
N ARG A 347 -22.97 -10.08 -6.61
CA ARG A 347 -23.77 -9.53 -7.73
C ARG A 347 -23.35 -10.12 -9.08
N ARG A 348 -22.05 -10.29 -9.30
CA ARG A 348 -21.54 -10.86 -10.56
C ARG A 348 -21.94 -12.31 -10.74
N LEU A 349 -21.88 -13.10 -9.68
CA LEU A 349 -22.31 -14.51 -9.70
C LEU A 349 -23.81 -14.65 -9.96
N ASP A 350 -24.65 -13.83 -9.31
CA ASP A 350 -26.10 -13.81 -9.52
C ASP A 350 -26.49 -13.45 -10.96
N GLN A 351 -25.82 -12.48 -11.58
CA GLN A 351 -26.04 -12.09 -12.97
C GLN A 351 -25.72 -13.25 -13.93
N ARG A 352 -24.65 -14.01 -13.67
CA ARG A 352 -24.30 -15.19 -14.47
C ARG A 352 -25.34 -16.28 -14.36
N SER A 353 -25.81 -16.60 -13.15
CA SER A 353 -26.82 -17.63 -12.94
C SER A 353 -28.10 -17.33 -13.73
N ARG A 354 -28.52 -16.06 -13.74
CA ARG A 354 -29.72 -15.63 -14.51
C ARG A 354 -29.50 -15.74 -16.02
N ALA A 355 -28.29 -15.39 -16.51
CA ALA A 355 -27.97 -15.47 -17.94
C ALA A 355 -27.84 -16.92 -18.44
N SER A 356 -27.49 -17.88 -17.58
CA SER A 356 -27.43 -19.31 -17.91
C SER A 356 -28.81 -20.00 -17.83
N SER A 357 -29.81 -19.35 -17.21
CA SER A 357 -31.18 -19.88 -17.05
C SER A 357 -32.16 -19.28 -18.07
N ALA A 358 -31.72 -18.30 -18.87
CA ALA A 358 -32.49 -17.65 -19.94
C ALA A 358 -32.05 -18.14 -21.32
#